data_02bf0d6b05f6f8ff414a268fe90373a3
#
_entry.id   02bf0d6b05f6f8ff414a268fe90373a3
#
_cell.length_a   1.000
_cell.length_b   1.000
_cell.length_c   1.000
_cell.angle_alpha   90.00
_cell.angle_beta   90.00
_cell.angle_gamma   90.00
#
_symmetry.space_group_name_H-M   'P 1'
#
loop_
_entity.id
_entity.type
_entity.pdbx_description
1 polymer ?
#
loop_
_entity_poly.entity_id
_entity_poly.type
_entity_poly.pdbx_seq_one_letter_code
_entity_poly.pdbx_strand_id
1 'polypeptide(L)'
;ATQRCQSSGATNVQFRQLSIYDVDQLDGEFDWINCVGVIHHMPDPLRGLQALATKLAPGGFIHLFVYAAIGRWEISLMQRAIALVQGSQRGDYRDGVQVGRQIFASLPEGNRLKQRERDRWAMENHRDECFADMYVHPQEVDYTLDSLFELIEASGLEFVGFSNPQVWQLDRLLASDPALLARAQQLPEKDQYRLIELLDPEITHFEWFLARPPYSRTSWQNDTDLLAAIPVRNPCMEGWPSQSIFDHNYQIISLDKKEFEFLQACDGQRPTQNGLHS
;
A
#
# COMPACT_ATOMS: atom_id res chain seq x y z
N ALA A 1 -0.49 -12.54 19.41
CA ALA A 1 0.78 -11.98 18.92
C ALA A 1 1.94 -12.49 19.79
N THR A 2 2.02 -12.19 21.10
CA THR A 2 3.12 -12.55 22.02
C THR A 2 3.48 -14.05 21.96
N GLN A 3 2.47 -14.92 22.07
CA GLN A 3 2.69 -16.38 22.03
C GLN A 3 3.31 -16.85 20.69
N ARG A 4 2.92 -16.26 19.55
CA ARG A 4 3.50 -16.59 18.25
C ARG A 4 4.97 -16.17 18.15
N CYS A 5 5.30 -14.96 18.64
CA CYS A 5 6.70 -14.50 18.68
C CYS A 5 7.57 -15.37 19.57
N GLN A 6 7.10 -15.78 20.74
CA GLN A 6 7.79 -16.72 21.62
C GLN A 6 8.04 -18.07 20.92
N SER A 7 7.01 -18.60 20.24
CA SER A 7 7.15 -19.88 19.50
C SER A 7 8.11 -19.80 18.32
N SER A 8 8.28 -18.63 17.71
CA SER A 8 9.25 -18.38 16.61
C SER A 8 10.65 -17.98 17.10
N GLY A 9 10.85 -17.86 18.41
CA GLY A 9 12.13 -17.42 19.00
C GLY A 9 12.43 -15.92 18.83
N ALA A 10 11.43 -15.09 18.43
CA ALA A 10 11.60 -13.65 18.31
C ALA A 10 11.64 -13.00 19.71
N THR A 11 12.78 -12.40 20.06
CA THR A 11 13.03 -11.78 21.37
C THR A 11 13.08 -10.26 21.33
N ASN A 12 13.13 -9.67 20.13
CA ASN A 12 13.26 -8.23 19.87
C ASN A 12 11.94 -7.54 19.57
N VAL A 13 10.80 -8.11 20.01
CA VAL A 13 9.46 -7.60 19.76
C VAL A 13 8.81 -7.16 21.06
N GLN A 14 8.21 -5.98 21.05
CA GLN A 14 7.38 -5.46 22.14
C GLN A 14 5.97 -5.20 21.65
N PHE A 15 4.98 -5.55 22.48
CA PHE A 15 3.57 -5.28 22.21
C PHE A 15 3.04 -4.24 23.20
N ARG A 16 2.36 -3.23 22.66
CA ARG A 16 1.67 -2.20 23.44
C ARG A 16 0.21 -2.11 22.99
N GLN A 17 -0.71 -2.08 23.91
CA GLN A 17 -2.10 -1.71 23.63
C GLN A 17 -2.22 -0.20 23.78
N LEU A 18 -2.31 0.51 22.65
CA LEU A 18 -2.28 1.96 22.60
C LEU A 18 -3.09 2.46 21.41
N SER A 19 -3.78 3.58 21.59
CA SER A 19 -4.39 4.29 20.45
C SER A 19 -3.29 4.97 19.62
N ILE A 20 -3.46 5.02 18.30
CA ILE A 20 -2.57 5.82 17.44
C ILE A 20 -2.55 7.30 17.84
N TYR A 21 -3.66 7.82 18.36
CA TYR A 21 -3.72 9.20 18.87
C TYR A 21 -2.82 9.48 20.08
N ASP A 22 -2.37 8.43 20.76
CA ASP A 22 -1.61 8.50 22.00
C ASP A 22 -0.18 7.95 21.84
N VAL A 23 0.34 7.88 20.59
CA VAL A 23 1.70 7.35 20.31
C VAL A 23 2.82 8.19 20.92
N ASP A 24 2.54 9.40 21.38
CA ASP A 24 3.45 10.23 22.15
C ASP A 24 3.90 9.56 23.46
N GLN A 25 3.09 8.62 23.99
CA GLN A 25 3.44 7.78 25.14
C GLN A 25 4.52 6.72 24.84
N LEU A 26 4.90 6.54 23.58
CA LEU A 26 6.02 5.67 23.20
C LEU A 26 7.33 6.44 23.32
N ASP A 27 8.35 5.82 23.90
CA ASP A 27 9.69 6.38 23.96
C ASP A 27 10.38 6.31 22.58
N GLY A 28 11.18 7.35 22.28
CA GLY A 28 12.00 7.41 21.09
C GLY A 28 11.26 7.75 19.80
N GLU A 29 11.99 7.69 18.70
CA GLU A 29 11.54 7.84 17.32
C GLU A 29 11.81 6.53 16.57
N PHE A 30 11.14 6.34 15.42
CA PHE A 30 11.21 5.12 14.62
C PHE A 30 11.71 5.42 13.20
N ASP A 31 12.63 4.63 12.70
CA ASP A 31 13.11 4.73 11.32
C ASP A 31 12.07 4.22 10.31
N TRP A 32 11.20 3.31 10.77
CA TRP A 32 10.14 2.71 9.96
C TRP A 32 8.85 2.54 10.74
N ILE A 33 7.78 3.09 10.19
CA ILE A 33 6.42 2.93 10.73
C ILE A 33 5.58 2.23 9.65
N ASN A 34 4.97 1.09 10.00
CA ASN A 34 4.07 0.36 9.12
C ASN A 34 2.62 0.52 9.61
N CYS A 35 1.78 1.19 8.82
CA CYS A 35 0.38 1.46 9.15
C CYS A 35 -0.53 1.06 7.98
N VAL A 36 -0.66 -0.23 7.78
CA VAL A 36 -1.40 -0.87 6.69
C VAL A 36 -2.80 -1.24 7.14
N GLY A 37 -3.82 -0.75 6.44
CA GLY A 37 -5.21 -1.11 6.71
C GLY A 37 -5.78 -0.51 8.01
N VAL A 38 -5.32 0.65 8.46
CA VAL A 38 -5.68 1.21 9.77
C VAL A 38 -6.28 2.60 9.71
N ILE A 39 -5.59 3.58 9.11
CA ILE A 39 -5.98 4.99 9.25
C ILE A 39 -7.34 5.31 8.64
N HIS A 40 -7.76 4.61 7.61
CA HIS A 40 -9.06 4.80 6.97
C HIS A 40 -10.25 4.31 7.83
N HIS A 41 -9.99 3.57 8.91
CA HIS A 41 -10.99 3.21 9.91
C HIS A 41 -10.99 4.14 11.14
N MET A 42 -10.10 5.14 11.16
CA MET A 42 -10.04 6.09 12.29
C MET A 42 -11.11 7.18 12.15
N PRO A 43 -11.67 7.68 13.26
CA PRO A 43 -12.57 8.84 13.25
C PRO A 43 -11.95 10.09 12.64
N ASP A 44 -10.65 10.28 12.83
CA ASP A 44 -9.85 11.40 12.31
C ASP A 44 -8.53 10.87 11.76
N PRO A 45 -8.49 10.46 10.48
CA PRO A 45 -7.29 9.92 9.83
C PRO A 45 -6.12 10.91 9.82
N LEU A 46 -6.41 12.21 9.61
CA LEU A 46 -5.38 13.25 9.57
C LEU A 46 -4.67 13.36 10.92
N ARG A 47 -5.42 13.45 12.00
CA ARG A 47 -4.86 13.50 13.36
C ARG A 47 -4.04 12.23 13.66
N GLY A 48 -4.52 11.07 13.20
CA GLY A 48 -3.77 9.81 13.34
C GLY A 48 -2.44 9.85 12.60
N LEU A 49 -2.44 10.31 11.36
CA LEU A 49 -1.23 10.41 10.55
C LEU A 49 -0.25 11.45 11.12
N GLN A 50 -0.76 12.60 11.59
CA GLN A 50 0.05 13.61 12.27
C GLN A 50 0.69 13.06 13.56
N ALA A 51 -0.04 12.27 14.35
CA ALA A 51 0.49 11.64 15.54
C ALA A 51 1.64 10.68 15.19
N LEU A 52 1.48 9.83 14.16
CA LEU A 52 2.55 8.95 13.67
C LEU A 52 3.77 9.76 13.17
N ALA A 53 3.53 10.88 12.49
CA ALA A 53 4.60 11.75 11.99
C ALA A 53 5.51 12.28 13.10
N THR A 54 4.97 12.52 14.31
CA THR A 54 5.77 12.97 15.48
C THR A 54 6.76 11.90 15.96
N LYS A 55 6.52 10.65 15.62
CA LYS A 55 7.36 9.51 16.01
C LYS A 55 8.31 9.04 14.92
N LEU A 56 8.29 9.69 13.77
CA LEU A 56 9.17 9.34 12.67
C LEU A 56 10.54 10.01 12.84
N ALA A 57 11.59 9.19 12.85
CA ALA A 57 12.96 9.68 12.93
C ALA A 57 13.34 10.52 11.68
N PRO A 58 14.31 11.43 11.75
CA PRO A 58 14.86 12.08 10.57
C PRO A 58 15.37 11.05 9.56
N GLY A 59 14.87 11.12 8.30
CA GLY A 59 15.18 10.14 7.26
C GLY A 59 14.39 8.84 7.35
N GLY A 60 13.49 8.71 8.32
CA GLY A 60 12.59 7.58 8.45
C GLY A 60 11.40 7.64 7.50
N PHE A 61 10.72 6.49 7.34
CA PHE A 61 9.60 6.31 6.42
C PHE A 61 8.36 5.77 7.12
N ILE A 62 7.18 6.21 6.65
CA ILE A 62 5.90 5.58 6.97
C ILE A 62 5.41 4.84 5.73
N HIS A 63 5.10 3.57 5.88
CA HIS A 63 4.38 2.76 4.89
C HIS A 63 2.89 2.76 5.24
N LEU A 64 2.07 3.13 4.28
CA LEU A 64 0.63 3.30 4.44
C LEU A 64 -0.15 2.53 3.38
N PHE A 65 -1.32 2.07 3.78
CA PHE A 65 -2.32 1.46 2.91
C PHE A 65 -3.71 1.98 3.30
N VAL A 66 -4.47 2.46 2.31
CA VAL A 66 -5.89 2.82 2.45
C VAL A 66 -6.70 2.36 1.26
N TYR A 67 -8.01 2.34 1.41
CA TYR A 67 -8.92 1.96 0.34
C TYR A 67 -9.15 3.08 -0.68
N ALA A 68 -9.27 2.68 -1.98
CA ALA A 68 -9.51 3.57 -3.11
C ALA A 68 -11.00 3.65 -3.44
N ALA A 69 -11.55 4.87 -3.43
CA ALA A 69 -12.99 5.10 -3.61
C ALA A 69 -13.50 4.64 -4.99
N ILE A 70 -12.72 4.89 -6.06
CA ILE A 70 -13.12 4.53 -7.42
C ILE A 70 -13.10 3.01 -7.59
N GLY A 71 -12.05 2.34 -7.14
CA GLY A 71 -11.91 0.89 -7.30
C GLY A 71 -12.81 0.06 -6.38
N ARG A 72 -13.39 0.66 -5.34
CA ARG A 72 -14.28 0.01 -4.37
C ARG A 72 -15.73 0.55 -4.42
N TRP A 73 -16.10 1.18 -5.53
CA TRP A 73 -17.42 1.81 -5.65
C TRP A 73 -18.59 0.86 -5.37
N GLU A 74 -18.50 -0.41 -5.81
CA GLU A 74 -19.53 -1.41 -5.58
C GLU A 74 -19.61 -1.84 -4.10
N ILE A 75 -18.48 -1.91 -3.40
CA ILE A 75 -18.43 -2.19 -1.97
C ILE A 75 -19.13 -1.06 -1.21
N SER A 76 -18.79 0.18 -1.50
CA SER A 76 -19.41 1.36 -0.89
C SER A 76 -20.93 1.41 -1.14
N LEU A 77 -21.41 1.04 -2.34
CA LEU A 77 -22.85 0.92 -2.60
C LEU A 77 -23.50 -0.17 -1.76
N MET A 78 -22.87 -1.33 -1.63
CA MET A 78 -23.42 -2.43 -0.85
C MET A 78 -23.41 -2.13 0.65
N GLN A 79 -22.37 -1.52 1.19
CA GLN A 79 -22.30 -1.04 2.57
C GLN A 79 -23.48 -0.11 2.89
N ARG A 80 -23.74 0.84 1.99
CA ARG A 80 -24.88 1.78 2.13
C ARG A 80 -26.23 1.07 2.03
N ALA A 81 -26.37 0.08 1.13
CA ALA A 81 -27.59 -0.70 1.00
C ALA A 81 -27.88 -1.53 2.25
N ILE A 82 -26.86 -2.22 2.78
CA ILE A 82 -26.97 -2.98 4.03
C ILE A 82 -27.36 -2.06 5.18
N ALA A 83 -26.66 -0.94 5.35
CA ALA A 83 -26.94 0.01 6.42
C ALA A 83 -28.37 0.58 6.35
N LEU A 84 -28.92 0.79 5.14
CA LEU A 84 -30.32 1.22 4.96
C LEU A 84 -31.32 0.15 5.41
N VAL A 85 -31.07 -1.12 5.08
CA VAL A 85 -31.95 -2.24 5.48
C VAL A 85 -31.84 -2.53 6.97
N GLN A 86 -30.64 -2.43 7.55
CA GLN A 86 -30.45 -2.59 8.99
C GLN A 86 -31.20 -1.51 9.83
N GLY A 87 -31.31 -0.30 9.32
CA GLY A 87 -31.99 0.79 10.02
C GLY A 87 -31.44 1.03 11.41
N SER A 88 -32.26 0.79 12.44
CA SER A 88 -31.87 0.96 13.87
C SER A 88 -30.87 -0.09 14.37
N GLN A 89 -30.66 -1.18 13.64
CA GLN A 89 -29.70 -2.23 13.98
C GLN A 89 -28.31 -2.01 13.36
N ARG A 90 -28.09 -0.87 12.72
CA ARG A 90 -26.82 -0.50 12.13
C ARG A 90 -25.69 -0.64 13.19
N GLY A 91 -24.66 -1.41 12.84
CA GLY A 91 -23.54 -1.74 13.75
C GLY A 91 -23.65 -3.13 14.40
N ASP A 92 -24.78 -3.82 14.27
CA ASP A 92 -24.83 -5.27 14.54
C ASP A 92 -24.23 -6.03 13.36
N TYR A 93 -23.03 -6.58 13.57
CA TYR A 93 -22.30 -7.30 12.52
C TYR A 93 -23.03 -8.56 12.05
N ARG A 94 -23.69 -9.28 12.94
CA ARG A 94 -24.40 -10.53 12.59
C ARG A 94 -25.62 -10.24 11.73
N ASP A 95 -26.39 -9.25 12.11
CA ASP A 95 -27.53 -8.79 11.31
C ASP A 95 -27.07 -8.24 9.97
N GLY A 96 -26.01 -7.42 9.95
CA GLY A 96 -25.45 -6.86 8.70
C GLY A 96 -24.95 -7.93 7.72
N VAL A 97 -24.27 -8.98 8.20
CA VAL A 97 -23.86 -10.12 7.37
C VAL A 97 -25.07 -10.85 6.81
N GLN A 98 -26.07 -11.13 7.64
CA GLN A 98 -27.29 -11.80 7.19
C GLN A 98 -28.01 -10.98 6.11
N VAL A 99 -28.23 -9.70 6.36
CA VAL A 99 -28.85 -8.74 5.40
C VAL A 99 -28.06 -8.69 4.09
N GLY A 100 -26.74 -8.53 4.16
CA GLY A 100 -25.90 -8.43 2.97
C GLY A 100 -25.94 -9.69 2.11
N ARG A 101 -25.83 -10.87 2.72
CA ARG A 101 -25.93 -12.15 2.00
C ARG A 101 -27.33 -12.35 1.39
N GLN A 102 -28.40 -11.93 2.08
CA GLN A 102 -29.76 -11.98 1.53
C GLN A 102 -29.92 -11.03 0.34
N ILE A 103 -29.36 -9.82 0.41
CA ILE A 103 -29.38 -8.87 -0.71
C ILE A 103 -28.70 -9.51 -1.92
N PHE A 104 -27.46 -10.00 -1.80
CA PHE A 104 -26.74 -10.63 -2.91
C PHE A 104 -27.49 -11.85 -3.50
N ALA A 105 -28.09 -12.66 -2.65
CA ALA A 105 -28.88 -13.81 -3.10
C ALA A 105 -30.13 -13.39 -3.89
N SER A 106 -30.78 -12.30 -3.49
CA SER A 106 -32.03 -11.81 -4.08
C SER A 106 -31.84 -10.98 -5.35
N LEU A 107 -30.65 -10.41 -5.58
CA LEU A 107 -30.39 -9.63 -6.77
C LEU A 107 -30.47 -10.49 -8.05
N PRO A 108 -31.03 -9.94 -9.16
CA PRO A 108 -31.02 -10.62 -10.47
C PRO A 108 -29.61 -10.97 -10.93
N GLU A 109 -29.45 -12.06 -11.71
CA GLU A 109 -28.14 -12.52 -12.19
C GLU A 109 -27.38 -11.46 -13.04
N GLY A 110 -28.10 -10.61 -13.77
CA GLY A 110 -27.52 -9.52 -14.55
C GLY A 110 -27.17 -8.26 -13.73
N ASN A 111 -27.38 -8.26 -12.41
CA ASN A 111 -27.06 -7.12 -11.57
C ASN A 111 -25.53 -6.98 -11.41
N ARG A 112 -25.00 -5.80 -11.68
CA ARG A 112 -23.55 -5.55 -11.66
C ARG A 112 -22.91 -5.78 -10.30
N LEU A 113 -23.57 -5.44 -9.20
CA LEU A 113 -23.04 -5.69 -7.85
C LEU A 113 -22.92 -7.18 -7.57
N LYS A 114 -23.95 -7.99 -7.96
CA LYS A 114 -23.91 -9.44 -7.81
C LYS A 114 -22.81 -10.07 -8.67
N GLN A 115 -22.66 -9.61 -9.91
CA GLN A 115 -21.60 -10.10 -10.81
C GLN A 115 -20.21 -9.77 -10.24
N ARG A 116 -20.01 -8.53 -9.81
CA ARG A 116 -18.73 -8.09 -9.28
C ARG A 116 -18.34 -8.83 -7.98
N GLU A 117 -19.31 -9.04 -7.07
CA GLU A 117 -19.09 -9.88 -5.88
C GLU A 117 -18.62 -11.28 -6.28
N ARG A 118 -19.35 -11.93 -7.18
CA ARG A 118 -19.01 -13.30 -7.62
C ARG A 118 -17.63 -13.38 -8.29
N ASP A 119 -17.33 -12.44 -9.16
CA ASP A 119 -16.15 -12.50 -10.04
C ASP A 119 -14.88 -11.98 -9.35
N ARG A 120 -15.02 -11.12 -8.32
CA ARG A 120 -13.88 -10.46 -7.68
C ARG A 120 -13.75 -10.75 -6.18
N TRP A 121 -14.84 -10.72 -5.43
CA TRP A 121 -14.77 -10.67 -3.97
C TRP A 121 -15.21 -11.95 -3.25
N ALA A 122 -15.96 -12.84 -3.91
CA ALA A 122 -16.54 -14.02 -3.27
C ALA A 122 -15.50 -14.95 -2.60
N MET A 123 -14.30 -15.03 -3.17
CA MET A 123 -13.21 -15.83 -2.60
C MET A 123 -12.73 -15.26 -1.26
N GLU A 124 -12.71 -13.93 -1.12
CA GLU A 124 -12.30 -13.25 0.10
C GLU A 124 -13.43 -13.25 1.14
N ASN A 125 -14.69 -13.16 0.69
CA ASN A 125 -15.88 -12.99 1.53
C ASN A 125 -16.60 -14.29 1.90
N HIS A 126 -16.01 -15.44 1.67
CA HIS A 126 -16.67 -16.73 1.98
C HIS A 126 -16.94 -16.91 3.49
N ARG A 127 -16.12 -16.31 4.36
CA ARG A 127 -16.32 -16.31 5.82
C ARG A 127 -17.05 -15.07 6.27
N ASP A 128 -17.84 -15.20 7.33
CA ASP A 128 -18.66 -14.10 7.85
C ASP A 128 -17.83 -12.95 8.42
N GLU A 129 -16.66 -13.24 9.00
CA GLU A 129 -15.74 -12.21 9.50
C GLU A 129 -15.20 -11.33 8.37
N CYS A 130 -14.82 -11.96 7.26
CA CYS A 130 -14.31 -11.23 6.08
C CYS A 130 -15.42 -10.43 5.40
N PHE A 131 -16.62 -11.00 5.32
CA PHE A 131 -17.80 -10.31 4.79
C PHE A 131 -18.18 -9.10 5.67
N ALA A 132 -18.13 -9.28 6.99
CA ALA A 132 -18.43 -8.20 7.94
C ALA A 132 -17.41 -7.06 7.84
N ASP A 133 -16.13 -7.39 7.73
CA ASP A 133 -15.04 -6.43 7.56
C ASP A 133 -15.23 -5.60 6.28
N MET A 134 -15.56 -6.25 5.17
CA MET A 134 -15.72 -5.58 3.88
C MET A 134 -17.02 -4.78 3.75
N TYR A 135 -18.16 -5.32 4.21
CA TYR A 135 -19.48 -4.76 3.90
C TYR A 135 -20.25 -4.17 5.08
N VAL A 136 -19.85 -4.46 6.31
CA VAL A 136 -20.62 -4.08 7.50
C VAL A 136 -19.84 -3.15 8.43
N HIS A 137 -18.56 -2.87 8.12
CA HIS A 137 -17.73 -2.01 8.95
C HIS A 137 -18.40 -0.62 9.11
N PRO A 138 -18.63 -0.14 10.34
CA PRO A 138 -19.43 1.06 10.59
C PRO A 138 -18.73 2.36 10.24
N GLN A 139 -17.40 2.32 10.12
CA GLN A 139 -16.56 3.49 9.90
C GLN A 139 -15.43 3.16 8.94
N GLU A 140 -15.52 3.72 7.74
CA GLU A 140 -14.51 3.58 6.69
C GLU A 140 -14.48 4.87 5.88
N VAL A 141 -13.31 5.32 5.49
CA VAL A 141 -13.08 6.45 4.60
C VAL A 141 -12.32 5.94 3.39
N ASP A 142 -12.99 5.88 2.24
CA ASP A 142 -12.34 5.59 0.97
C ASP A 142 -11.77 6.88 0.36
N TYR A 143 -10.60 6.79 -0.23
CA TYR A 143 -9.88 7.92 -0.79
C TYR A 143 -9.92 7.92 -2.31
N THR A 144 -10.04 9.11 -2.91
CA THR A 144 -9.55 9.38 -4.27
C THR A 144 -8.10 9.86 -4.17
N LEU A 145 -7.38 9.89 -5.28
CA LEU A 145 -6.02 10.48 -5.27
C LEU A 145 -6.02 11.95 -4.85
N ASP A 146 -7.07 12.70 -5.17
CA ASP A 146 -7.20 14.08 -4.70
C ASP A 146 -7.24 14.16 -3.17
N SER A 147 -8.17 13.44 -2.55
CA SER A 147 -8.30 13.43 -1.08
C SER A 147 -7.11 12.77 -0.38
N LEU A 148 -6.43 11.84 -1.05
CA LEU A 148 -5.19 11.26 -0.55
C LEU A 148 -4.06 12.28 -0.49
N PHE A 149 -3.84 13.04 -1.56
CA PHE A 149 -2.82 14.07 -1.59
C PHE A 149 -3.14 15.24 -0.65
N GLU A 150 -4.42 15.60 -0.47
CA GLU A 150 -4.84 16.55 0.56
C GLU A 150 -4.48 16.06 1.98
N LEU A 151 -4.73 14.78 2.27
CA LEU A 151 -4.33 14.16 3.54
C LEU A 151 -2.81 14.22 3.75
N ILE A 152 -2.03 13.90 2.73
CA ILE A 152 -0.57 13.93 2.78
C ILE A 152 -0.07 15.34 3.05
N GLU A 153 -0.53 16.33 2.30
CA GLU A 153 -0.16 17.74 2.46
C GLU A 153 -0.50 18.27 3.86
N ALA A 154 -1.70 17.97 4.35
CA ALA A 154 -2.15 18.38 5.68
C ALA A 154 -1.38 17.68 6.82
N SER A 155 -0.80 16.51 6.57
CA SER A 155 -0.01 15.78 7.56
C SER A 155 1.37 16.39 7.83
N GLY A 156 1.88 17.21 6.91
CA GLY A 156 3.24 17.76 6.96
C GLY A 156 4.34 16.76 6.56
N LEU A 157 3.97 15.60 6.00
CA LEU A 157 4.90 14.62 5.45
C LEU A 157 5.08 14.80 3.94
N GLU A 158 6.16 14.27 3.41
CA GLU A 158 6.46 14.28 1.98
C GLU A 158 6.16 12.93 1.34
N PHE A 159 5.51 12.97 0.16
CA PHE A 159 5.23 11.78 -0.64
C PHE A 159 6.51 11.23 -1.27
N VAL A 160 6.84 9.98 -0.98
CA VAL A 160 8.03 9.31 -1.52
C VAL A 160 7.69 8.56 -2.82
N GLY A 161 6.58 7.84 -2.84
CA GLY A 161 6.14 7.05 -3.99
C GLY A 161 5.17 5.95 -3.59
N PHE A 162 4.52 5.34 -4.58
CA PHE A 162 3.69 4.16 -4.37
C PHE A 162 4.55 2.90 -4.20
N SER A 163 4.05 1.91 -3.46
CA SER A 163 4.74 0.64 -3.20
C SER A 163 4.95 -0.19 -4.46
N ASN A 164 4.01 -0.09 -5.40
CA ASN A 164 4.11 -0.69 -6.73
C ASN A 164 4.12 0.38 -7.82
N PRO A 165 5.29 0.97 -8.14
CA PRO A 165 5.38 2.08 -9.08
C PRO A 165 4.98 1.70 -10.51
N GLN A 166 4.98 0.40 -10.86
CA GLN A 166 4.60 -0.07 -12.20
C GLN A 166 3.10 0.07 -12.46
N VAL A 167 2.27 -0.04 -11.42
CA VAL A 167 0.82 0.20 -11.52
C VAL A 167 0.56 1.65 -11.93
N TRP A 168 1.43 2.57 -11.52
CA TRP A 168 1.30 4.01 -11.68
C TRP A 168 2.02 4.55 -12.92
N GLN A 169 2.14 3.75 -13.97
CA GLN A 169 2.74 4.15 -15.25
C GLN A 169 1.67 4.23 -16.35
N LEU A 170 1.67 5.33 -17.09
CA LEU A 170 0.68 5.60 -18.15
C LEU A 170 0.80 4.64 -19.34
N ASP A 171 2.00 4.17 -19.64
CA ASP A 171 2.25 3.23 -20.75
C ASP A 171 1.50 1.92 -20.57
N ARG A 172 1.32 1.46 -19.34
CA ARG A 172 0.49 0.29 -19.03
C ARG A 172 -0.93 0.39 -19.60
N LEU A 173 -1.48 1.58 -19.68
CA LEU A 173 -2.85 1.83 -20.14
C LEU A 173 -2.91 2.43 -21.57
N LEU A 174 -1.93 3.24 -21.95
CA LEU A 174 -1.99 4.06 -23.15
C LEU A 174 -0.93 3.71 -24.21
N ALA A 175 -0.13 2.65 -24.02
CA ALA A 175 0.95 2.28 -24.95
C ALA A 175 0.48 2.00 -26.40
N SER A 176 -0.80 1.65 -26.58
CA SER A 176 -1.38 1.39 -27.90
C SER A 176 -1.52 2.65 -28.77
N ASP A 177 -1.50 3.85 -28.17
CA ASP A 177 -1.52 5.14 -28.86
C ASP A 177 -0.34 6.02 -28.39
N PRO A 178 0.81 5.98 -29.07
CA PRO A 178 2.00 6.75 -28.69
C PRO A 178 1.79 8.27 -28.65
N ALA A 179 0.90 8.80 -29.49
CA ALA A 179 0.63 10.24 -29.50
C ALA A 179 -0.18 10.67 -28.27
N LEU A 180 -1.18 9.88 -27.88
CA LEU A 180 -1.94 10.10 -26.66
C LEU A 180 -1.06 9.92 -25.41
N LEU A 181 -0.24 8.87 -25.38
CA LEU A 181 0.69 8.63 -24.30
C LEU A 181 1.66 9.81 -24.12
N ALA A 182 2.28 10.28 -25.20
CA ALA A 182 3.20 11.42 -25.15
C ALA A 182 2.50 12.70 -24.64
N ARG A 183 1.25 12.91 -25.00
CA ARG A 183 0.46 14.03 -24.48
C ARG A 183 0.15 13.88 -23.00
N ALA A 184 -0.23 12.69 -22.55
CA ALA A 184 -0.53 12.41 -21.14
C ALA A 184 0.72 12.55 -20.25
N GLN A 185 1.89 12.15 -20.74
CA GLN A 185 3.17 12.29 -20.03
C GLN A 185 3.62 13.74 -19.81
N GLN A 186 3.01 14.71 -20.51
CA GLN A 186 3.27 16.14 -20.27
C GLN A 186 2.48 16.71 -19.08
N LEU A 187 1.54 15.97 -18.55
CA LEU A 187 0.81 16.37 -17.33
C LEU A 187 1.76 16.35 -16.12
N PRO A 188 1.52 17.21 -15.12
CA PRO A 188 2.16 17.09 -13.81
C PRO A 188 2.02 15.68 -13.24
N GLU A 189 3.01 15.21 -12.49
CA GLU A 189 3.05 13.82 -11.96
C GLU A 189 1.75 13.44 -11.23
N LYS A 190 1.24 14.32 -10.37
CA LYS A 190 -0.03 14.09 -9.66
C LYS A 190 -1.21 13.91 -10.61
N ASP A 191 -1.25 14.65 -11.72
CA ASP A 191 -2.33 14.52 -12.71
C ASP A 191 -2.18 13.26 -13.55
N GLN A 192 -0.95 12.76 -13.78
CA GLN A 192 -0.74 11.45 -14.38
C GLN A 192 -1.30 10.34 -13.49
N TYR A 193 -1.07 10.39 -12.17
CA TYR A 193 -1.67 9.43 -11.23
C TYR A 193 -3.19 9.51 -11.23
N ARG A 194 -3.78 10.72 -11.23
CA ARG A 194 -5.25 10.91 -11.34
C ARG A 194 -5.80 10.30 -12.62
N LEU A 195 -5.11 10.49 -13.74
CA LEU A 195 -5.53 9.90 -15.01
C LEU A 195 -5.52 8.37 -14.95
N ILE A 196 -4.51 7.77 -14.33
CA ILE A 196 -4.44 6.33 -14.12
C ILE A 196 -5.59 5.84 -13.23
N GLU A 197 -5.86 6.49 -12.11
CA GLU A 197 -7.00 6.16 -11.23
C GLU A 197 -8.33 6.16 -11.98
N LEU A 198 -8.55 7.18 -12.84
CA LEU A 198 -9.79 7.31 -13.61
C LEU A 198 -9.93 6.26 -14.72
N LEU A 199 -8.82 5.79 -15.28
CA LEU A 199 -8.80 4.81 -16.37
C LEU A 199 -8.75 3.38 -15.88
N ASP A 200 -8.31 3.14 -14.64
CA ASP A 200 -8.17 1.80 -14.06
C ASP A 200 -8.98 1.64 -12.77
N PRO A 201 -10.28 1.38 -12.88
CA PRO A 201 -11.13 1.14 -11.70
C PRO A 201 -10.85 -0.20 -10.99
N GLU A 202 -9.84 -0.97 -11.42
CA GLU A 202 -9.37 -2.15 -10.70
C GLU A 202 -8.40 -1.82 -9.55
N ILE A 203 -7.93 -0.57 -9.46
CA ILE A 203 -7.14 -0.08 -8.32
C ILE A 203 -8.07 0.08 -7.12
N THR A 204 -8.05 -0.89 -6.22
CA THR A 204 -8.94 -0.97 -5.05
C THR A 204 -8.34 -0.38 -3.78
N HIS A 205 -7.06 -0.04 -3.80
CA HIS A 205 -6.33 0.54 -2.68
C HIS A 205 -5.17 1.39 -3.15
N PHE A 206 -4.74 2.28 -2.27
CA PHE A 206 -3.49 3.01 -2.40
C PHE A 206 -2.52 2.50 -1.35
N GLU A 207 -1.32 2.18 -1.77
CA GLU A 207 -0.22 1.77 -0.91
C GLU A 207 1.01 2.58 -1.27
N TRP A 208 1.55 3.32 -0.28
CA TRP A 208 2.59 4.31 -0.54
C TRP A 208 3.48 4.56 0.66
N PHE A 209 4.58 5.28 0.40
CA PHE A 209 5.54 5.69 1.41
C PHE A 209 5.53 7.20 1.60
N LEU A 210 5.64 7.64 2.85
CA LEU A 210 5.86 9.02 3.24
C LEU A 210 7.17 9.14 4.01
N ALA A 211 7.80 10.31 3.94
CA ALA A 211 9.01 10.63 4.68
C ALA A 211 8.84 11.91 5.51
N ARG A 212 9.65 12.01 6.57
CA ARG A 212 9.75 13.26 7.34
C ARG A 212 10.57 14.28 6.56
N PRO A 213 10.09 15.53 6.37
CA PRO A 213 10.84 16.58 5.68
C PRO A 213 12.12 16.99 6.42
N PRO A 214 13.17 17.45 5.71
CA PRO A 214 13.28 17.40 4.24
C PRO A 214 13.67 15.99 3.76
N TYR A 215 12.94 15.50 2.76
CA TYR A 215 13.28 14.25 2.08
C TYR A 215 13.99 14.56 0.75
N SER A 216 15.20 14.07 0.60
CA SER A 216 15.95 14.18 -0.65
C SER A 216 15.87 12.85 -1.40
N ARG A 217 15.12 12.83 -2.50
CA ARG A 217 15.10 11.69 -3.40
C ARG A 217 16.45 11.57 -4.08
N THR A 218 17.16 10.49 -3.85
CA THR A 218 18.40 10.21 -4.57
C THR A 218 18.06 9.94 -6.03
N SER A 219 18.57 10.76 -6.94
CA SER A 219 18.45 10.53 -8.37
C SER A 219 19.67 9.76 -8.85
N TRP A 220 19.46 8.56 -9.35
CA TRP A 220 20.48 7.73 -10.00
C TRP A 220 20.62 8.03 -11.49
N GLN A 221 20.42 9.31 -11.88
CA GLN A 221 20.38 9.71 -13.30
C GLN A 221 21.77 9.93 -13.90
N ASN A 222 22.81 9.93 -13.09
CA ASN A 222 24.17 10.06 -13.60
C ASN A 222 25.07 8.93 -13.04
N ASP A 223 26.00 8.48 -13.88
CA ASP A 223 26.91 7.39 -13.55
C ASP A 223 27.83 7.71 -12.37
N THR A 224 28.16 9.01 -12.16
CA THR A 224 29.05 9.43 -11.06
C THR A 224 28.44 9.12 -9.70
N ASP A 225 27.16 9.50 -9.51
CA ASP A 225 26.44 9.24 -8.26
C ASP A 225 26.21 7.75 -8.04
N LEU A 226 25.86 7.04 -9.13
CA LEU A 226 25.66 5.60 -9.08
C LEU A 226 26.96 4.86 -8.71
N LEU A 227 28.10 5.23 -9.29
CA LEU A 227 29.39 4.64 -9.02
C LEU A 227 29.92 4.96 -7.61
N ALA A 228 29.55 6.14 -7.07
CA ALA A 228 29.90 6.54 -5.70
C ALA A 228 28.97 5.91 -4.63
N ALA A 229 27.81 5.42 -5.02
CA ALA A 229 26.86 4.80 -4.11
C ALA A 229 27.45 3.58 -3.42
N ILE A 230 27.05 3.37 -2.17
CA ILE A 230 27.42 2.18 -1.38
C ILE A 230 26.21 1.23 -1.40
N PRO A 231 26.22 0.20 -2.26
CA PRO A 231 25.08 -0.69 -2.40
C PRO A 231 24.98 -1.67 -1.24
N VAL A 232 23.75 -1.88 -0.77
CA VAL A 232 23.42 -2.90 0.21
C VAL A 232 22.48 -3.91 -0.45
N ARG A 233 22.84 -5.17 -0.45
CA ARG A 233 21.93 -6.21 -0.89
C ARG A 233 20.76 -6.33 0.09
N ASN A 234 19.53 -6.40 -0.43
CA ASN A 234 18.38 -6.68 0.40
C ASN A 234 18.57 -8.01 1.16
N PRO A 235 18.52 -8.01 2.49
CA PRO A 235 18.70 -9.24 3.27
C PRO A 235 17.58 -10.27 3.04
N CYS A 236 16.42 -9.81 2.58
CA CYS A 236 15.25 -10.65 2.28
C CYS A 236 15.16 -11.03 0.79
N MET A 237 16.24 -10.93 0.02
CA MET A 237 16.25 -11.31 -1.39
C MET A 237 15.96 -12.82 -1.53
N GLU A 238 14.79 -13.12 -2.08
CA GLU A 238 14.31 -14.49 -2.19
C GLU A 238 15.10 -15.26 -3.26
N GLY A 239 15.53 -16.47 -2.90
CA GLY A 239 16.44 -17.30 -3.73
C GLY A 239 17.91 -17.11 -3.43
N TRP A 240 18.34 -16.03 -2.75
CA TRP A 240 19.74 -15.84 -2.39
C TRP A 240 20.23 -16.88 -1.35
N PRO A 241 21.45 -17.44 -1.47
CA PRO A 241 22.56 -17.10 -2.40
C PRO A 241 22.61 -17.93 -3.70
N SER A 242 21.49 -18.33 -4.24
CA SER A 242 21.41 -18.96 -5.57
C SER A 242 21.68 -17.94 -6.68
N GLN A 243 22.14 -18.42 -7.84
CA GLN A 243 22.16 -17.63 -9.08
C GLN A 243 20.77 -17.47 -9.70
N SER A 244 19.74 -18.12 -9.14
CA SER A 244 18.34 -17.94 -9.50
C SER A 244 17.63 -17.26 -8.36
N ILE A 245 17.23 -16.02 -8.56
CA ILE A 245 16.50 -15.19 -7.59
C ILE A 245 15.10 -14.88 -8.11
N PHE A 246 14.23 -14.37 -7.26
CA PHE A 246 12.91 -13.93 -7.68
C PHE A 246 12.88 -12.41 -7.84
N ASP A 247 12.18 -11.95 -8.88
CA ASP A 247 11.81 -10.54 -9.02
C ASP A 247 10.59 -10.21 -8.14
N HIS A 248 10.13 -8.95 -8.21
CA HIS A 248 8.96 -8.46 -7.47
C HIS A 248 7.63 -9.11 -7.92
N ASN A 249 7.58 -9.81 -9.05
CA ASN A 249 6.44 -10.58 -9.54
C ASN A 249 6.57 -12.09 -9.24
N TYR A 250 7.54 -12.47 -8.43
CA TYR A 250 7.89 -13.87 -8.15
C TYR A 250 8.28 -14.66 -9.40
N GLN A 251 8.81 -13.97 -10.43
CA GLN A 251 9.38 -14.63 -11.60
C GLN A 251 10.86 -14.91 -11.36
N ILE A 252 11.31 -16.06 -11.85
CA ILE A 252 12.73 -16.45 -11.70
C ILE A 252 13.60 -15.61 -12.62
N ILE A 253 14.55 -14.90 -12.05
CA ILE A 253 15.64 -14.23 -12.76
C ILE A 253 16.92 -15.05 -12.56
N SER A 254 17.56 -15.43 -13.65
CA SER A 254 18.86 -16.10 -13.61
C SER A 254 19.97 -15.05 -13.73
N LEU A 255 20.80 -14.96 -12.69
CA LEU A 255 21.96 -14.07 -12.66
C LEU A 255 23.12 -14.68 -13.47
N ASP A 256 23.76 -13.86 -14.27
CA ASP A 256 25.04 -14.23 -14.84
C ASP A 256 26.15 -14.18 -13.74
N LYS A 257 27.36 -14.62 -14.09
CA LYS A 257 28.47 -14.67 -13.13
C LYS A 257 28.82 -13.28 -12.58
N LYS A 258 28.79 -12.23 -13.43
CA LYS A 258 29.16 -10.87 -13.03
C LYS A 258 28.09 -10.24 -12.15
N GLU A 259 26.84 -10.44 -12.49
CA GLU A 259 25.69 -9.96 -11.68
C GLU A 259 25.71 -10.62 -10.31
N PHE A 260 25.97 -11.91 -10.24
CA PHE A 260 26.08 -12.64 -8.97
C PHE A 260 27.25 -12.13 -8.12
N GLU A 261 28.47 -12.00 -8.70
CA GLU A 261 29.65 -11.47 -8.01
C GLU A 261 29.41 -10.03 -7.54
N PHE A 262 28.76 -9.18 -8.36
CA PHE A 262 28.39 -7.83 -7.96
C PHE A 262 27.43 -7.84 -6.76
N LEU A 263 26.34 -8.60 -6.81
CA LEU A 263 25.40 -8.73 -5.70
C LEU A 263 26.05 -9.29 -4.43
N GLN A 264 27.02 -10.20 -4.59
CA GLN A 264 27.79 -10.73 -3.46
C GLN A 264 28.66 -9.64 -2.82
N ALA A 265 29.17 -8.69 -3.61
CA ALA A 265 29.99 -7.57 -3.17
C ALA A 265 29.17 -6.42 -2.53
N CYS A 266 27.83 -6.40 -2.66
CA CYS A 266 26.95 -5.40 -2.08
C CYS A 266 26.80 -5.58 -0.56
N ASP A 267 27.84 -5.19 0.18
CA ASP A 267 27.96 -5.39 1.64
C ASP A 267 27.64 -4.13 2.47
N GLY A 268 27.32 -3.02 1.84
CA GLY A 268 27.05 -1.75 2.51
C GLY A 268 28.30 -1.03 3.00
N GLN A 269 29.48 -1.40 2.54
CA GLN A 269 30.75 -0.81 2.99
C GLN A 269 31.56 -0.20 1.84
N ARG A 270 31.41 -0.71 0.63
CA ARG A 270 32.23 -0.35 -0.53
C ARG A 270 31.41 0.38 -1.59
N PRO A 271 31.93 1.46 -2.20
CA PRO A 271 31.30 2.08 -3.37
C PRO A 271 31.16 1.12 -4.54
N THR A 272 30.13 1.33 -5.35
CA THR A 272 29.81 0.53 -6.55
C THR A 272 31.01 0.39 -7.48
N GLN A 273 31.77 1.46 -7.73
CA GLN A 273 32.98 1.44 -8.56
C GLN A 273 34.04 0.41 -8.13
N ASN A 274 34.11 0.08 -6.84
CA ASN A 274 35.07 -0.88 -6.31
C ASN A 274 34.57 -2.33 -6.45
N GLY A 275 33.26 -2.53 -6.62
CA GLY A 275 32.66 -3.85 -6.83
C GLY A 275 32.68 -4.31 -8.30
N LEU A 276 32.89 -3.38 -9.26
CA LEU A 276 32.96 -3.68 -10.69
C LEU A 276 34.34 -4.14 -11.17
N HIS A 277 35.37 -4.05 -10.33
CA HIS A 277 36.76 -4.38 -10.67
C HIS A 277 37.32 -5.64 -9.95
N SER A 278 36.45 -6.41 -9.27
CA SER A 278 36.84 -7.64 -8.57
C SER A 278 36.47 -8.91 -9.40
#